data_4417563e98be10d7ae64b19195af44dc
#
_entry.id   4417563e98be10d7ae64b19195af44dc
#
_cell.length_a   1.000
_cell.length_b   1.000
_cell.length_c   1.000
_cell.angle_alpha   90.00
_cell.angle_beta   90.00
_cell.angle_gamma   90.00
#
_symmetry.space_group_name_H-M   'P 1'
#
loop_
_entity.id
_entity.type
_entity.pdbx_description
1 polymer ?
#
loop_
_entity_poly.entity_id
_entity_poly.type
_entity_poly.pdbx_seq_one_letter_code
_entity_poly.pdbx_strand_id
1 'polypeptide(L)'
;MAYDGVIMQRALARFDQARQRRAAEMEQRRRMLYARQPRLEEIERTLRGTMSRIVAAAAKKGEDPLPAIRALRDENLALQQERAQLLTELGYPADYLEDKPACPLCGDTGYDKKGVCRCLRQYYAREQLQELSRLLPLGEARFETFRFDLYDSAEWEGYGISPRANMERNFDVCRDFACQFSRGGGDLLLSGGTGLGKTFLTACIARVVSESGFSVVYDTAISIFAKLENDKFRPDEETAAEVRRCESCDLLILDDLGTEMTTSFVQSALYQLVNGRMIAGRSTIISTNLAPEELGQRYGAAILSRIEGGYEILPFFGEDIRRKR
;
A
#
# COMPACT_ATOMS: atom_id res chain seq x y z
N MET A 1 -4.85 -2.83 10.56
CA MET A 1 -4.12 -3.22 9.36
C MET A 1 -2.95 -4.08 9.79
N ALA A 2 -2.83 -5.27 9.20
CA ALA A 2 -1.65 -6.10 9.40
C ALA A 2 -0.65 -5.72 8.29
N TYR A 3 0.28 -4.81 8.59
CA TYR A 3 1.36 -4.48 7.68
C TYR A 3 2.41 -5.60 7.72
N ASP A 4 2.97 -5.91 6.56
CA ASP A 4 4.16 -6.74 6.48
C ASP A 4 5.34 -6.04 7.17
N GLY A 5 6.00 -6.73 8.11
CA GLY A 5 7.06 -6.14 8.92
C GLY A 5 8.29 -5.75 8.10
N VAL A 6 8.67 -6.56 7.11
CA VAL A 6 9.84 -6.30 6.24
C VAL A 6 9.58 -5.13 5.32
N ILE A 7 8.39 -5.09 4.69
CA ILE A 7 7.97 -3.97 3.82
C ILE A 7 7.85 -2.69 4.64
N MET A 8 7.27 -2.77 5.85
CA MET A 8 7.14 -1.61 6.73
C MET A 8 8.49 -1.06 7.16
N GLN A 9 9.45 -1.91 7.48
CA GLN A 9 10.82 -1.49 7.83
C GLN A 9 11.48 -0.73 6.66
N ARG A 10 11.36 -1.22 5.43
CA ARG A 10 11.86 -0.52 4.23
C ARG A 10 11.14 0.81 4.02
N ALA A 11 9.83 0.84 4.21
CA ALA A 11 9.02 2.06 4.09
C ALA A 11 9.44 3.11 5.12
N LEU A 12 9.67 2.71 6.38
CA LEU A 12 10.17 3.58 7.45
C LEU A 12 11.56 4.13 7.12
N ALA A 13 12.47 3.29 6.65
CA ALA A 13 13.82 3.72 6.27
C ALA A 13 13.77 4.80 5.18
N ARG A 14 12.94 4.63 4.14
CA ARG A 14 12.77 5.64 3.08
C ARG A 14 12.06 6.90 3.57
N PHE A 15 11.09 6.76 4.45
CA PHE A 15 10.40 7.89 5.07
C PHE A 15 11.37 8.75 5.89
N ASP A 16 12.21 8.11 6.71
CA ASP A 16 13.23 8.80 7.50
C ASP A 16 14.30 9.45 6.63
N GLN A 17 14.74 8.77 5.56
CA GLN A 17 15.68 9.36 4.59
C GLN A 17 15.10 10.62 3.93
N ALA A 18 13.83 10.60 3.54
CA ALA A 18 13.17 11.76 2.96
C ALA A 18 13.05 12.92 3.97
N ARG A 19 12.78 12.62 5.24
CA ARG A 19 12.76 13.59 6.34
C ARG A 19 14.13 14.21 6.57
N GLN A 20 15.19 13.39 6.63
CA GLN A 20 16.57 13.86 6.79
C GLN A 20 17.02 14.74 5.62
N ARG A 21 16.66 14.34 4.39
CA ARG A 21 16.96 15.13 3.20
C ARG A 21 16.31 16.52 3.27
N ARG A 22 15.04 16.63 3.64
CA ARG A 22 14.35 17.93 3.81
C ARG A 22 15.01 18.80 4.90
N ALA A 23 15.37 18.17 6.03
CA ALA A 23 16.07 18.88 7.10
C ALA A 23 17.43 19.42 6.63
N ALA A 24 18.19 18.62 5.88
CA ALA A 24 19.47 19.05 5.31
C ALA A 24 19.30 20.18 4.27
N GLU A 25 18.30 20.09 3.40
CA GLU A 25 17.95 21.15 2.43
C GLU A 25 17.57 22.46 3.15
N MET A 26 16.78 22.38 4.24
CA MET A 26 16.44 23.56 5.04
C MET A 26 17.66 24.18 5.70
N GLU A 27 18.54 23.36 6.27
CA GLU A 27 19.76 23.83 6.88
C GLU A 27 20.71 24.48 5.85
N GLN A 28 20.79 23.93 4.65
CA GLN A 28 21.56 24.54 3.54
C GLN A 28 20.97 25.90 3.14
N ARG A 29 19.62 26.01 3.05
CA ARG A 29 18.94 27.31 2.79
C ARG A 29 19.29 28.34 3.85
N ARG A 30 19.23 27.96 5.14
CA ARG A 30 19.62 28.84 6.26
C ARG A 30 21.03 29.32 6.12
N ARG A 31 22.01 28.43 5.91
CA ARG A 31 23.41 28.78 5.74
C ARG A 31 23.66 29.76 4.59
N MET A 32 23.04 29.52 3.43
CA MET A 32 23.19 30.40 2.28
C MET A 32 22.63 31.81 2.56
N LEU A 33 21.47 31.90 3.21
CA LEU A 33 20.83 33.17 3.53
C LEU A 33 21.58 33.92 4.64
N TYR A 34 22.06 33.26 5.67
CA TYR A 34 22.81 33.85 6.76
C TYR A 34 24.17 34.38 6.28
N ALA A 35 24.82 33.70 5.32
CA ALA A 35 26.04 34.22 4.69
C ALA A 35 25.78 35.48 3.87
N ARG A 36 24.61 35.66 3.23
CA ARG A 36 24.22 36.86 2.48
C ARG A 36 23.72 37.99 3.38
N GLN A 37 23.02 37.66 4.44
CA GLN A 37 22.40 38.60 5.36
C GLN A 37 22.53 38.09 6.81
N PRO A 38 23.65 38.41 7.49
CA PRO A 38 23.92 37.91 8.85
C PRO A 38 22.86 38.32 9.88
N ARG A 39 22.17 39.44 9.65
CA ARG A 39 21.08 39.91 10.53
C ARG A 39 19.95 38.90 10.66
N LEU A 40 19.67 38.11 9.61
CA LEU A 40 18.69 36.99 9.67
C LEU A 40 19.10 35.94 10.69
N GLU A 41 20.36 35.60 10.83
CA GLU A 41 20.83 34.65 11.84
C GLU A 41 20.67 35.17 13.26
N GLU A 42 20.94 36.44 13.49
CA GLU A 42 20.75 37.08 14.80
C GLU A 42 19.27 37.07 15.22
N ILE A 43 18.37 37.45 14.28
CA ILE A 43 16.93 37.41 14.49
C ILE A 43 16.48 36.00 14.85
N GLU A 44 16.84 34.99 14.06
CA GLU A 44 16.47 33.60 14.31
C GLU A 44 17.00 33.09 15.65
N ARG A 45 18.22 33.46 16.05
CA ARG A 45 18.79 33.10 17.35
C ARG A 45 17.98 33.71 18.50
N THR A 46 17.60 34.99 18.36
CA THR A 46 16.79 35.70 19.36
C THR A 46 15.40 35.11 19.48
N LEU A 47 14.73 34.83 18.36
CA LEU A 47 13.41 34.21 18.33
C LEU A 47 13.40 32.79 18.95
N ARG A 48 14.42 31.96 18.67
CA ARG A 48 14.56 30.64 19.30
C ARG A 48 14.76 30.72 20.83
N GLY A 49 15.44 31.75 21.30
CA GLY A 49 15.67 31.99 22.73
C GLY A 49 14.46 32.50 23.51
N THR A 50 13.37 32.89 22.85
CA THR A 50 12.23 33.56 23.48
C THR A 50 11.56 32.72 24.55
N MET A 51 11.36 31.42 24.32
CA MET A 51 10.72 30.54 25.30
C MET A 51 11.53 30.48 26.62
N SER A 52 12.83 30.38 26.53
CA SER A 52 13.72 30.39 27.71
C SER A 52 13.64 31.71 28.45
N ARG A 53 13.55 32.85 27.73
CA ARG A 53 13.39 34.20 28.31
C ARG A 53 12.01 34.35 28.99
N ILE A 54 10.93 33.81 28.41
CA ILE A 54 9.60 33.81 29.03
C ILE A 54 9.60 32.98 30.34
N VAL A 55 10.18 31.77 30.32
CA VAL A 55 10.30 30.91 31.50
C VAL A 55 11.14 31.60 32.58
N ALA A 56 12.24 32.25 32.22
CA ALA A 56 13.08 33.00 33.16
C ALA A 56 12.31 34.21 33.78
N ALA A 57 11.51 34.92 32.98
CA ALA A 57 10.66 36.03 33.49
C ALA A 57 9.58 35.52 34.43
N ALA A 58 8.95 34.38 34.13
CA ALA A 58 7.91 33.77 34.97
C ALA A 58 8.44 33.19 36.28
N ALA A 59 9.73 32.78 36.32
CA ALA A 59 10.37 32.17 37.49
C ALA A 59 10.84 33.20 38.54
N LYS A 60 10.83 34.50 38.24
CA LYS A 60 11.24 35.52 39.19
C LYS A 60 10.22 35.67 40.32
N LYS A 61 10.61 35.31 41.54
CA LYS A 61 9.78 35.43 42.73
C LYS A 61 9.55 36.91 43.07
N GLY A 62 8.27 37.30 43.26
CA GLY A 62 7.88 38.60 43.79
C GLY A 62 7.64 39.68 42.74
N GLU A 63 7.82 39.43 41.47
CA GLU A 63 7.50 40.33 40.35
C GLU A 63 6.30 39.80 39.55
N ASP A 64 5.43 40.70 39.08
CA ASP A 64 4.40 40.31 38.11
C ASP A 64 5.08 40.00 36.74
N PRO A 65 4.99 38.77 36.21
CA PRO A 65 5.64 38.43 34.97
C PRO A 65 4.96 39.03 33.72
N LEU A 66 3.72 39.50 33.82
CA LEU A 66 2.92 39.94 32.68
C LEU A 66 3.55 41.10 31.89
N PRO A 67 4.12 42.17 32.51
CA PRO A 67 4.77 43.23 31.77
C PRO A 67 5.98 42.76 30.96
N ALA A 68 6.82 41.89 31.55
CA ALA A 68 7.99 41.30 30.88
C ALA A 68 7.59 40.37 29.70
N ILE A 69 6.55 39.58 29.86
CA ILE A 69 6.02 38.69 28.81
C ILE A 69 5.45 39.55 27.67
N ARG A 70 4.75 40.64 27.94
CA ARG A 70 4.24 41.57 26.91
C ARG A 70 5.37 42.20 26.13
N ALA A 71 6.42 42.70 26.79
CA ALA A 71 7.58 43.29 26.14
C ALA A 71 8.29 42.25 25.21
N LEU A 72 8.45 41.01 25.66
CA LEU A 72 9.02 39.91 24.85
C LEU A 72 8.14 39.60 23.64
N ARG A 73 6.81 39.62 23.78
CA ARG A 73 5.89 39.44 22.67
C ARG A 73 6.05 40.52 21.60
N ASP A 74 6.07 41.78 22.06
CA ASP A 74 6.15 42.95 21.16
C ASP A 74 7.53 42.98 20.43
N GLU A 75 8.63 42.65 21.15
CA GLU A 75 9.97 42.43 20.54
C GLU A 75 9.93 41.30 19.47
N ASN A 76 9.29 40.16 19.76
CA ASN A 76 9.19 39.07 18.81
C ASN A 76 8.38 39.46 17.57
N LEU A 77 7.30 40.17 17.70
CA LEU A 77 6.52 40.63 16.55
C LEU A 77 7.35 41.57 15.66
N ALA A 78 8.10 42.51 16.25
CA ALA A 78 9.00 43.36 15.50
C ALA A 78 10.09 42.59 14.78
N LEU A 79 10.71 41.60 15.44
CA LEU A 79 11.72 40.74 14.83
C LEU A 79 11.14 39.85 13.70
N GLN A 80 9.92 39.35 13.83
CA GLN A 80 9.24 38.59 12.77
C GLN A 80 8.95 39.49 11.55
N GLN A 81 8.54 40.73 11.76
CA GLN A 81 8.33 41.71 10.70
C GLN A 81 9.65 42.05 9.98
N GLU A 82 10.74 42.34 10.74
CA GLU A 82 12.05 42.59 10.20
C GLU A 82 12.54 41.40 9.37
N ARG A 83 12.39 40.19 9.87
CA ARG A 83 12.71 38.95 9.14
C ARG A 83 11.98 38.85 7.80
N ALA A 84 10.66 39.07 7.81
CA ALA A 84 9.84 39.03 6.61
C ALA A 84 10.27 40.07 5.57
N GLN A 85 10.60 41.29 6.00
CA GLN A 85 11.12 42.36 5.12
C GLN A 85 12.46 41.97 4.48
N LEU A 86 13.44 41.53 5.28
CA LEU A 86 14.74 41.09 4.80
C LEU A 86 14.64 39.94 3.81
N LEU A 87 13.78 38.97 4.04
CA LEU A 87 13.55 37.87 3.08
C LEU A 87 12.96 38.39 1.77
N THR A 88 11.99 39.31 1.83
CA THR A 88 11.35 39.88 0.65
C THR A 88 12.33 40.74 -0.15
N GLU A 89 13.21 41.54 0.50
CA GLU A 89 14.29 42.31 -0.14
C GLU A 89 15.28 41.40 -0.86
N LEU A 90 15.54 40.19 -0.36
CA LEU A 90 16.37 39.19 -0.99
C LEU A 90 15.64 38.38 -2.10
N GLY A 91 14.37 38.68 -2.37
CA GLY A 91 13.56 38.03 -3.38
C GLY A 91 12.95 36.68 -2.96
N TYR A 92 12.86 36.41 -1.65
CA TYR A 92 12.26 35.18 -1.10
C TYR A 92 10.91 35.44 -0.44
N PRO A 93 10.01 34.44 -0.38
CA PRO A 93 8.79 34.54 0.41
C PRO A 93 9.08 34.77 1.91
N ALA A 94 8.19 35.47 2.61
CA ALA A 94 8.33 35.76 4.04
C ALA A 94 8.46 34.51 4.93
N ASP A 95 7.89 33.41 4.48
CA ASP A 95 7.89 32.10 5.16
C ASP A 95 8.98 31.12 4.67
N TYR A 96 9.93 31.59 3.85
CA TYR A 96 10.96 30.77 3.21
C TYR A 96 11.84 29.96 4.19
N LEU A 97 12.06 30.50 5.39
CA LEU A 97 12.82 29.85 6.48
C LEU A 97 11.95 29.11 7.48
N GLU A 98 10.64 29.04 7.27
CA GLU A 98 9.76 28.27 8.13
C GLU A 98 9.90 26.77 7.85
N ASP A 99 10.15 26.01 8.92
CA ASP A 99 10.21 24.54 8.86
C ASP A 99 8.79 23.97 8.93
N LYS A 100 8.15 23.89 7.76
CA LYS A 100 6.79 23.34 7.66
C LYS A 100 6.87 21.83 7.43
N PRO A 101 6.14 21.02 8.22
CA PRO A 101 6.11 19.59 8.00
C PRO A 101 5.48 19.28 6.64
N ALA A 102 6.02 18.31 5.91
CA ALA A 102 5.47 17.86 4.63
C ALA A 102 4.10 17.20 4.81
N CYS A 103 3.88 16.58 5.96
CA CYS A 103 2.58 16.03 6.34
C CYS A 103 1.98 16.81 7.51
N PRO A 104 0.99 17.69 7.28
CA PRO A 104 0.36 18.45 8.35
C PRO A 104 -0.47 17.58 9.32
N LEU A 105 -0.87 16.35 8.91
CA LEU A 105 -1.68 15.45 9.73
C LEU A 105 -0.89 14.83 10.89
N CYS A 106 0.38 14.47 10.65
CA CYS A 106 1.20 13.81 11.66
C CYS A 106 2.45 14.61 12.06
N GLY A 107 2.69 15.77 11.46
CA GLY A 107 3.92 16.56 11.71
C GLY A 107 5.19 15.78 11.37
N ASP A 108 5.17 14.99 10.29
CA ASP A 108 6.29 14.15 9.81
C ASP A 108 6.75 13.06 10.80
N THR A 109 5.88 12.63 11.71
CA THR A 109 6.15 11.47 12.58
C THR A 109 5.84 10.13 11.92
N GLY A 110 5.03 10.11 10.86
CA GLY A 110 4.53 8.90 10.21
C GLY A 110 3.34 8.24 10.92
N TYR A 111 2.94 8.76 12.09
CA TYR A 111 1.86 8.21 12.92
C TYR A 111 0.89 9.31 13.37
N ASP A 112 -0.38 8.98 13.42
CA ASP A 112 -1.44 9.84 13.95
C ASP A 112 -2.23 9.11 15.05
N LYS A 113 -3.29 9.74 15.57
CA LYS A 113 -4.15 9.15 16.63
C LYS A 113 -4.83 7.85 16.21
N LYS A 114 -4.90 7.55 14.92
CA LYS A 114 -5.54 6.36 14.36
C LYS A 114 -4.51 5.28 13.96
N GLY A 115 -3.21 5.52 14.19
CA GLY A 115 -2.11 4.61 13.88
C GLY A 115 -1.21 5.13 12.75
N VAL A 116 -0.89 4.29 11.75
CA VAL A 116 -0.01 4.65 10.63
C VAL A 116 -0.66 5.75 9.79
N CYS A 117 0.00 6.91 9.67
CA CYS A 117 -0.50 8.06 8.94
C CYS A 117 -0.53 7.79 7.42
N ARG A 118 -1.40 8.51 6.70
CA ARG A 118 -1.51 8.44 5.23
C ARG A 118 -0.17 8.63 4.53
N CYS A 119 0.69 9.51 5.00
CA CYS A 119 2.00 9.74 4.39
C CYS A 119 2.90 8.49 4.45
N LEU A 120 3.01 7.81 5.60
CA LEU A 120 3.79 6.58 5.73
C LEU A 120 3.15 5.42 4.97
N ARG A 121 1.82 5.34 4.91
CA ARG A 121 1.11 4.35 4.06
C ARG A 121 1.48 4.47 2.59
N GLN A 122 1.72 5.67 2.07
CA GLN A 122 2.19 5.86 0.69
C GLN A 122 3.59 5.27 0.45
N TYR A 123 4.50 5.39 1.43
CA TYR A 123 5.81 4.73 1.34
C TYR A 123 5.67 3.21 1.39
N TYR A 124 4.82 2.69 2.30
CA TYR A 124 4.52 1.26 2.36
C TYR A 124 3.97 0.73 1.03
N ALA A 125 2.98 1.39 0.45
CA ALA A 125 2.41 1.00 -0.83
C ALA A 125 3.47 0.95 -1.96
N ARG A 126 4.39 1.92 -2.00
CA ARG A 126 5.49 1.93 -3.00
C ARG A 126 6.43 0.74 -2.84
N GLU A 127 6.83 0.42 -1.61
CA GLU A 127 7.70 -0.74 -1.34
C GLU A 127 7.00 -2.04 -1.70
N GLN A 128 5.72 -2.17 -1.34
CA GLN A 128 4.91 -3.33 -1.68
C GLN A 128 4.75 -3.51 -3.20
N LEU A 129 4.44 -2.44 -3.93
CA LEU A 129 4.37 -2.48 -5.39
C LEU A 129 5.71 -2.85 -6.04
N GLN A 130 6.82 -2.39 -5.48
CA GLN A 130 8.14 -2.77 -5.96
C GLN A 130 8.43 -4.27 -5.75
N GLU A 131 7.96 -4.86 -4.65
CA GLU A 131 8.07 -6.29 -4.40
C GLU A 131 7.16 -7.09 -5.34
N LEU A 132 5.90 -6.72 -5.46
CA LEU A 132 4.93 -7.35 -6.36
C LEU A 132 5.36 -7.27 -7.84
N SER A 133 6.05 -6.20 -8.26
CA SER A 133 6.52 -6.02 -9.64
C SER A 133 7.59 -7.02 -10.08
N ARG A 134 8.16 -7.78 -9.14
CA ARG A 134 9.10 -8.87 -9.45
C ARG A 134 8.36 -10.15 -9.92
N LEU A 135 7.12 -10.30 -9.50
CA LEU A 135 6.29 -11.49 -9.73
C LEU A 135 5.18 -11.22 -10.75
N LEU A 136 4.67 -10.00 -10.78
CA LEU A 136 3.57 -9.57 -11.65
C LEU A 136 4.02 -8.48 -12.63
N PRO A 137 3.49 -8.44 -13.86
CA PRO A 137 3.77 -7.39 -14.83
C PRO A 137 3.05 -6.07 -14.46
N LEU A 138 3.30 -5.57 -13.25
CA LEU A 138 2.61 -4.37 -12.73
C LEU A 138 2.90 -3.11 -13.56
N GLY A 139 4.02 -3.05 -14.30
CA GLY A 139 4.36 -1.89 -15.12
C GLY A 139 3.27 -1.53 -16.12
N GLU A 140 2.71 -2.52 -16.78
CA GLU A 140 1.69 -2.39 -17.83
C GLU A 140 0.26 -2.64 -17.32
N ALA A 141 0.09 -3.38 -16.22
CA ALA A 141 -1.22 -3.77 -15.70
C ALA A 141 -1.91 -2.62 -14.97
N ARG A 142 -2.80 -1.96 -15.68
CA ARG A 142 -3.73 -0.94 -15.18
C ARG A 142 -5.10 -1.17 -15.79
N PHE A 143 -6.17 -0.86 -15.06
CA PHE A 143 -7.52 -0.96 -15.61
C PHE A 143 -7.70 -0.07 -16.85
N GLU A 144 -7.07 1.12 -16.88
CA GLU A 144 -7.12 2.06 -17.99
C GLU A 144 -6.42 1.55 -19.27
N THR A 145 -5.50 0.60 -19.14
CA THR A 145 -4.77 0.02 -20.28
C THR A 145 -5.33 -1.31 -20.76
N PHE A 146 -6.46 -1.74 -20.19
CA PHE A 146 -7.09 -3.00 -20.57
C PHE A 146 -7.65 -2.92 -21.99
N ARG A 147 -7.43 -3.96 -22.81
CA ARG A 147 -7.78 -4.00 -24.23
C ARG A 147 -8.90 -4.98 -24.48
N PHE A 148 -10.13 -4.47 -24.59
CA PHE A 148 -11.31 -5.26 -24.93
C PHE A 148 -11.33 -5.72 -26.39
N ASP A 149 -10.61 -5.02 -27.28
CA ASP A 149 -10.51 -5.33 -28.70
C ASP A 149 -9.82 -6.67 -29.01
N LEU A 150 -9.11 -7.24 -28.03
CA LEU A 150 -8.49 -8.57 -28.13
C LEU A 150 -9.51 -9.72 -28.01
N TYR A 151 -10.71 -9.46 -27.51
CA TYR A 151 -11.73 -10.46 -27.26
C TYR A 151 -12.77 -10.46 -28.40
N ASP A 152 -13.19 -11.68 -28.81
CA ASP A 152 -14.16 -11.87 -29.86
C ASP A 152 -15.54 -11.34 -29.44
N SER A 153 -16.21 -10.66 -30.36
CA SER A 153 -17.56 -10.14 -30.18
C SER A 153 -18.66 -11.12 -30.66
N ALA A 154 -18.28 -12.20 -31.37
CA ALA A 154 -19.20 -13.27 -31.73
C ALA A 154 -19.60 -14.09 -30.50
N GLU A 155 -20.82 -14.58 -30.48
CA GLU A 155 -21.30 -15.46 -29.42
C GLU A 155 -20.46 -16.75 -29.34
N TRP A 156 -20.06 -17.13 -28.12
CA TRP A 156 -19.27 -18.32 -27.89
C TRP A 156 -20.16 -19.53 -27.64
N GLU A 157 -19.93 -20.58 -28.42
CA GLU A 157 -20.74 -21.80 -28.35
C GLU A 157 -20.78 -22.37 -26.91
N GLY A 158 -21.97 -22.65 -26.40
CA GLY A 158 -22.20 -23.19 -25.05
C GLY A 158 -22.31 -22.14 -23.94
N TYR A 159 -22.02 -20.86 -24.20
CA TYR A 159 -22.08 -19.81 -23.18
C TYR A 159 -23.19 -18.76 -23.40
N GLY A 160 -23.75 -18.66 -24.63
CA GLY A 160 -24.84 -17.75 -24.96
C GLY A 160 -24.47 -16.26 -24.95
N ILE A 161 -23.22 -15.93 -24.74
CA ILE A 161 -22.66 -14.55 -24.80
C ILE A 161 -21.30 -14.57 -25.45
N SER A 162 -20.84 -13.42 -25.92
CA SER A 162 -19.50 -13.30 -26.50
C SER A 162 -18.39 -13.23 -25.43
N PRO A 163 -17.17 -13.69 -25.76
CA PRO A 163 -16.02 -13.51 -24.89
C PRO A 163 -15.78 -12.06 -24.47
N ARG A 164 -16.06 -11.11 -25.38
CA ARG A 164 -15.94 -9.68 -25.09
C ARG A 164 -16.96 -9.21 -24.06
N ALA A 165 -18.23 -9.53 -24.22
CA ALA A 165 -19.27 -9.14 -23.25
C ALA A 165 -19.02 -9.76 -21.87
N ASN A 166 -18.59 -11.03 -21.84
CA ASN A 166 -18.18 -11.67 -20.59
C ASN A 166 -16.98 -10.97 -19.93
N MET A 167 -15.99 -10.58 -20.73
CA MET A 167 -14.80 -9.90 -20.21
C MET A 167 -15.13 -8.48 -19.70
N GLU A 168 -16.03 -7.75 -20.36
CA GLU A 168 -16.52 -6.45 -19.88
C GLU A 168 -17.16 -6.59 -18.49
N ARG A 169 -17.98 -7.62 -18.27
CA ARG A 169 -18.56 -7.94 -16.96
C ARG A 169 -17.49 -8.32 -15.92
N ASN A 170 -16.57 -9.23 -16.26
CA ASN A 170 -15.50 -9.65 -15.36
C ASN A 170 -14.58 -8.48 -14.99
N PHE A 171 -14.30 -7.60 -15.95
CA PHE A 171 -13.53 -6.39 -15.73
C PHE A 171 -14.20 -5.45 -14.73
N ASP A 172 -15.52 -5.20 -14.90
CA ASP A 172 -16.28 -4.33 -14.00
C ASP A 172 -16.28 -4.89 -12.58
N VAL A 173 -16.52 -6.19 -12.39
CA VAL A 173 -16.43 -6.85 -11.08
C VAL A 173 -15.05 -6.70 -10.48
N CYS A 174 -13.98 -6.98 -11.23
CA CYS A 174 -12.60 -6.83 -10.75
C CYS A 174 -12.26 -5.39 -10.36
N ARG A 175 -12.69 -4.41 -11.16
CA ARG A 175 -12.48 -2.99 -10.89
C ARG A 175 -13.23 -2.55 -9.64
N ASP A 176 -14.50 -2.91 -9.52
CA ASP A 176 -15.34 -2.56 -8.37
C ASP A 176 -14.82 -3.21 -7.09
N PHE A 177 -14.42 -4.49 -7.15
CA PHE A 177 -13.74 -5.16 -6.05
C PHE A 177 -12.48 -4.39 -5.59
N ALA A 178 -11.64 -3.96 -6.53
CA ALA A 178 -10.40 -3.24 -6.21
C ALA A 178 -10.66 -1.83 -5.65
N CYS A 179 -11.58 -1.07 -6.26
CA CYS A 179 -11.89 0.31 -5.88
C CYS A 179 -12.64 0.40 -4.54
N GLN A 180 -13.47 -0.60 -4.23
CA GLN A 180 -14.27 -0.66 -3.00
C GLN A 180 -13.64 -1.58 -1.95
N PHE A 181 -12.39 -2.01 -2.15
CA PHE A 181 -11.74 -2.98 -1.31
C PHE A 181 -11.78 -2.58 0.17
N SER A 182 -12.30 -3.50 0.97
CA SER A 182 -12.35 -3.42 2.42
C SER A 182 -12.09 -4.80 3.02
N ARG A 183 -11.74 -4.85 4.30
CA ARG A 183 -11.60 -6.14 4.98
C ARG A 183 -12.93 -6.87 5.03
N GLY A 184 -12.92 -8.14 4.61
CA GLY A 184 -14.13 -8.95 4.49
C GLY A 184 -15.01 -8.56 3.30
N GLY A 185 -14.46 -7.81 2.33
CA GLY A 185 -15.18 -7.37 1.12
C GLY A 185 -15.42 -8.45 0.07
N GLY A 186 -15.18 -9.72 0.40
CA GLY A 186 -15.44 -10.86 -0.47
C GLY A 186 -14.17 -11.51 -1.03
N ASP A 187 -14.40 -12.59 -1.77
CA ASP A 187 -13.38 -13.43 -2.40
C ASP A 187 -13.71 -13.60 -3.89
N LEU A 188 -12.71 -13.76 -4.75
CA LEU A 188 -12.90 -13.97 -6.19
C LEU A 188 -12.28 -15.28 -6.66
N LEU A 189 -12.99 -16.02 -7.50
CA LEU A 189 -12.44 -17.12 -8.27
C LEU A 189 -12.44 -16.76 -9.77
N LEU A 190 -11.26 -16.62 -10.37
CA LEU A 190 -11.08 -16.42 -11.80
C LEU A 190 -10.81 -17.78 -12.46
N SER A 191 -11.82 -18.38 -13.08
CA SER A 191 -11.78 -19.74 -13.64
C SER A 191 -11.84 -19.71 -15.17
N GLY A 192 -10.97 -20.45 -15.85
CA GLY A 192 -11.01 -20.61 -17.31
C GLY A 192 -9.63 -20.74 -17.94
N GLY A 193 -9.59 -21.01 -19.23
CA GLY A 193 -8.40 -21.33 -20.00
C GLY A 193 -7.20 -20.38 -19.84
N THR A 194 -6.05 -20.80 -20.32
CA THR A 194 -4.82 -19.98 -20.31
C THR A 194 -4.91 -18.83 -21.30
N GLY A 195 -4.20 -17.74 -21.04
CA GLY A 195 -4.11 -16.60 -21.97
C GLY A 195 -5.36 -15.74 -22.10
N LEU A 196 -6.29 -15.80 -21.14
CA LEU A 196 -7.54 -15.07 -21.15
C LEU A 196 -7.54 -13.77 -20.31
N GLY A 197 -6.39 -13.37 -19.76
CA GLY A 197 -6.26 -12.09 -19.04
C GLY A 197 -6.45 -12.18 -17.52
N LYS A 198 -6.60 -13.37 -16.91
CA LYS A 198 -6.74 -13.54 -15.44
C LYS A 198 -5.61 -12.85 -14.67
N THR A 199 -4.36 -13.19 -14.97
CA THR A 199 -3.18 -12.60 -14.31
C THR A 199 -3.06 -11.08 -14.53
N PHE A 200 -3.54 -10.57 -15.67
CA PHE A 200 -3.58 -9.11 -15.89
C PHE A 200 -4.57 -8.42 -14.95
N LEU A 201 -5.79 -8.96 -14.82
CA LEU A 201 -6.80 -8.39 -13.91
C LEU A 201 -6.39 -8.54 -12.44
N THR A 202 -5.81 -9.66 -12.05
CA THR A 202 -5.28 -9.81 -10.68
C THR A 202 -4.15 -8.83 -10.38
N ALA A 203 -3.29 -8.53 -11.37
CA ALA A 203 -2.26 -7.50 -11.25
C ALA A 203 -2.84 -6.08 -11.12
N CYS A 204 -3.92 -5.76 -11.87
CA CYS A 204 -4.65 -4.49 -11.71
C CYS A 204 -5.23 -4.34 -10.30
N ILE A 205 -5.88 -5.40 -9.79
CA ILE A 205 -6.45 -5.43 -8.44
C ILE A 205 -5.32 -5.25 -7.40
N ALA A 206 -4.24 -6.03 -7.51
CA ALA A 206 -3.10 -5.96 -6.59
C ALA A 206 -2.54 -4.53 -6.49
N ARG A 207 -2.43 -3.83 -7.64
CA ARG A 207 -1.99 -2.44 -7.69
C ARG A 207 -2.93 -1.52 -6.90
N VAL A 208 -4.21 -1.48 -7.26
CA VAL A 208 -5.18 -0.55 -6.66
C VAL A 208 -5.33 -0.79 -5.15
N VAL A 209 -5.39 -2.06 -4.72
CA VAL A 209 -5.48 -2.42 -3.31
C VAL A 209 -4.21 -2.02 -2.54
N SER A 210 -3.02 -2.22 -3.14
CA SER A 210 -1.74 -1.78 -2.55
C SER A 210 -1.67 -0.26 -2.44
N GLU A 211 -2.06 0.49 -3.49
CA GLU A 211 -2.08 1.97 -3.49
C GLU A 211 -3.06 2.52 -2.44
N SER A 212 -4.13 1.79 -2.14
CA SER A 212 -5.07 2.11 -1.05
C SER A 212 -4.49 1.82 0.35
N GLY A 213 -3.29 1.21 0.42
CA GLY A 213 -2.54 0.99 1.66
C GLY A 213 -2.87 -0.31 2.39
N PHE A 214 -3.53 -1.27 1.72
CA PHE A 214 -3.75 -2.61 2.24
C PHE A 214 -2.56 -3.52 1.94
N SER A 215 -2.33 -4.53 2.77
CA SER A 215 -1.30 -5.54 2.54
C SER A 215 -1.75 -6.56 1.50
N VAL A 216 -0.93 -6.76 0.47
CA VAL A 216 -1.19 -7.70 -0.62
C VAL A 216 -0.05 -8.69 -0.72
N VAL A 217 -0.37 -9.97 -0.81
CA VAL A 217 0.55 -11.05 -1.15
C VAL A 217 0.08 -11.69 -2.45
N TYR A 218 0.98 -11.83 -3.40
CA TYR A 218 0.78 -12.58 -4.62
C TYR A 218 1.82 -13.68 -4.71
N ASP A 219 1.37 -14.89 -4.97
CA ASP A 219 2.27 -16.00 -5.29
C ASP A 219 1.51 -17.08 -6.10
N THR A 220 2.27 -17.95 -6.75
CA THR A 220 1.70 -19.12 -7.43
C THR A 220 1.32 -20.21 -6.43
N ALA A 221 0.34 -21.03 -6.77
CA ALA A 221 -0.07 -22.16 -5.94
C ALA A 221 1.11 -23.09 -5.62
N ILE A 222 1.96 -23.38 -6.61
CA ILE A 222 3.17 -24.19 -6.41
C ILE A 222 4.08 -23.59 -5.33
N SER A 223 4.35 -22.29 -5.41
CA SER A 223 5.24 -21.61 -4.46
C SER A 223 4.63 -21.57 -3.04
N ILE A 224 3.34 -21.26 -2.91
CA ILE A 224 2.66 -21.23 -1.61
C ILE A 224 2.66 -22.60 -0.95
N PHE A 225 2.33 -23.67 -1.69
CA PHE A 225 2.34 -25.01 -1.12
C PHE A 225 3.75 -25.50 -0.75
N ALA A 226 4.77 -25.12 -1.52
CA ALA A 226 6.17 -25.42 -1.16
C ALA A 226 6.56 -24.72 0.16
N LYS A 227 6.14 -23.46 0.38
CA LYS A 227 6.36 -22.75 1.64
C LYS A 227 5.62 -23.41 2.81
N LEU A 228 4.35 -23.77 2.63
CA LEU A 228 3.55 -24.46 3.65
C LEU A 228 4.13 -25.84 3.99
N GLU A 229 4.66 -26.56 3.00
CA GLU A 229 5.32 -27.84 3.21
C GLU A 229 6.63 -27.70 3.97
N ASN A 230 7.45 -26.72 3.60
CA ASN A 230 8.70 -26.43 4.29
C ASN A 230 8.46 -26.00 5.74
N ASP A 231 7.53 -25.11 5.99
CA ASP A 231 7.16 -24.67 7.36
C ASP A 231 6.72 -25.86 8.23
N LYS A 232 5.99 -26.80 7.66
CA LYS A 232 5.52 -27.98 8.39
C LYS A 232 6.60 -29.01 8.68
N PHE A 233 7.48 -29.30 7.71
CA PHE A 233 8.43 -30.41 7.78
C PHE A 233 9.88 -30.00 8.04
N ARG A 234 10.22 -28.74 7.79
CA ARG A 234 11.56 -28.16 8.00
C ARG A 234 11.42 -26.70 8.46
N PRO A 235 10.81 -26.49 9.65
CA PRO A 235 10.50 -25.15 10.10
C PRO A 235 11.77 -24.31 10.30
N ASP A 236 11.79 -23.13 9.69
CA ASP A 236 12.76 -22.08 9.93
C ASP A 236 12.01 -20.75 10.07
N GLU A 237 12.66 -19.75 10.65
CA GLU A 237 12.03 -18.47 10.98
C GLU A 237 11.58 -17.68 9.74
N GLU A 238 12.34 -17.78 8.63
CA GLU A 238 12.04 -17.10 7.38
C GLU A 238 10.79 -17.70 6.71
N THR A 239 10.76 -19.02 6.55
CA THR A 239 9.61 -19.74 5.97
C THR A 239 8.34 -19.53 6.82
N ALA A 240 8.45 -19.61 8.16
CA ALA A 240 7.34 -19.35 9.05
C ALA A 240 6.82 -17.89 8.92
N ALA A 241 7.70 -16.92 8.70
CA ALA A 241 7.29 -15.53 8.45
C ALA A 241 6.54 -15.39 7.11
N GLU A 242 6.99 -16.07 6.05
CA GLU A 242 6.32 -16.05 4.73
C GLU A 242 4.93 -16.70 4.79
N VAL A 243 4.79 -17.83 5.49
CA VAL A 243 3.49 -18.48 5.72
C VAL A 243 2.55 -17.55 6.48
N ARG A 244 3.01 -16.95 7.57
CA ARG A 244 2.23 -15.95 8.31
C ARG A 244 1.81 -14.76 7.44
N ARG A 245 2.64 -14.34 6.48
CA ARG A 245 2.27 -13.30 5.50
C ARG A 245 1.08 -13.73 4.65
N CYS A 246 1.12 -14.94 4.10
CA CYS A 246 0.01 -15.49 3.29
C CYS A 246 -1.28 -15.59 4.11
N GLU A 247 -1.21 -16.02 5.37
CA GLU A 247 -2.35 -16.14 6.25
C GLU A 247 -2.91 -14.80 6.71
N SER A 248 -2.05 -13.79 6.93
CA SER A 248 -2.41 -12.56 7.65
C SER A 248 -2.57 -11.32 6.76
N CYS A 249 -2.16 -11.32 5.49
CA CYS A 249 -2.35 -10.18 4.59
C CYS A 249 -3.83 -9.87 4.35
N ASP A 250 -4.14 -8.60 4.02
CA ASP A 250 -5.52 -8.17 3.74
C ASP A 250 -6.05 -8.82 2.46
N LEU A 251 -5.21 -8.94 1.42
CA LEU A 251 -5.52 -9.64 0.16
C LEU A 251 -4.42 -10.66 -0.17
N LEU A 252 -4.81 -11.92 -0.33
CA LEU A 252 -3.98 -12.98 -0.91
C LEU A 252 -4.43 -13.24 -2.35
N ILE A 253 -3.49 -13.29 -3.29
CA ILE A 253 -3.70 -13.73 -4.66
C ILE A 253 -2.95 -15.04 -4.85
N LEU A 254 -3.70 -16.13 -4.96
CA LEU A 254 -3.24 -17.48 -5.25
C LEU A 254 -3.38 -17.74 -6.75
N ASP A 255 -2.28 -17.61 -7.48
CA ASP A 255 -2.31 -17.72 -8.94
C ASP A 255 -2.02 -19.15 -9.43
N ASP A 256 -2.65 -19.50 -10.55
CA ASP A 256 -2.50 -20.78 -11.26
C ASP A 256 -2.76 -22.01 -10.39
N LEU A 257 -3.79 -22.00 -9.53
CA LEU A 257 -4.23 -23.18 -8.79
C LEU A 257 -4.61 -24.30 -9.77
N GLY A 258 -4.07 -25.50 -9.54
CA GLY A 258 -4.30 -26.66 -10.40
C GLY A 258 -3.09 -27.05 -11.24
N THR A 259 -1.98 -26.31 -11.16
CA THR A 259 -0.73 -26.64 -11.85
C THR A 259 0.23 -27.46 -11.00
N GLU A 260 0.02 -27.49 -9.68
CA GLU A 260 0.83 -28.27 -8.75
C GLU A 260 0.42 -29.74 -8.68
N MET A 261 1.26 -30.59 -8.09
CA MET A 261 0.92 -31.98 -7.80
C MET A 261 -0.05 -32.02 -6.60
N THR A 262 -1.22 -32.62 -6.82
CA THR A 262 -2.24 -32.75 -5.77
C THR A 262 -1.92 -33.91 -4.86
N THR A 263 -1.42 -33.63 -3.68
CA THR A 263 -1.20 -34.59 -2.59
C THR A 263 -2.23 -34.36 -1.49
N SER A 264 -2.38 -35.34 -0.58
CA SER A 264 -3.24 -35.14 0.62
C SER A 264 -2.77 -33.96 1.47
N PHE A 265 -1.48 -33.64 1.48
CA PHE A 265 -0.95 -32.45 2.11
C PHE A 265 -1.48 -31.18 1.44
N VAL A 266 -1.39 -31.07 0.11
CA VAL A 266 -1.84 -29.90 -0.67
C VAL A 266 -3.35 -29.67 -0.45
N GLN A 267 -4.16 -30.73 -0.48
CA GLN A 267 -5.60 -30.64 -0.20
C GLN A 267 -5.88 -30.07 1.20
N SER A 268 -5.20 -30.59 2.22
CA SER A 268 -5.34 -30.11 3.60
C SER A 268 -4.84 -28.68 3.79
N ALA A 269 -3.71 -28.36 3.19
CA ALA A 269 -3.09 -27.03 3.28
C ALA A 269 -3.96 -25.96 2.59
N LEU A 270 -4.49 -26.26 1.39
CA LEU A 270 -5.43 -25.36 0.69
C LEU A 270 -6.67 -25.10 1.53
N TYR A 271 -7.27 -26.17 2.09
CA TYR A 271 -8.44 -26.04 2.94
C TYR A 271 -8.17 -25.16 4.17
N GLN A 272 -7.05 -25.40 4.86
CA GLN A 272 -6.69 -24.64 6.05
C GLN A 272 -6.46 -23.15 5.72
N LEU A 273 -5.73 -22.87 4.63
CA LEU A 273 -5.44 -21.50 4.19
C LEU A 273 -6.73 -20.75 3.82
N VAL A 274 -7.55 -21.32 2.93
CA VAL A 274 -8.81 -20.71 2.47
C VAL A 274 -9.79 -20.52 3.63
N ASN A 275 -10.05 -21.58 4.38
CA ASN A 275 -10.99 -21.53 5.51
C ASN A 275 -10.52 -20.58 6.63
N GLY A 276 -9.22 -20.61 6.96
CA GLY A 276 -8.64 -19.72 7.98
C GLY A 276 -8.78 -18.25 7.60
N ARG A 277 -8.54 -17.92 6.32
CA ARG A 277 -8.68 -16.55 5.81
C ARG A 277 -10.14 -16.11 5.77
N MET A 278 -11.07 -16.96 5.32
CA MET A 278 -12.52 -16.67 5.36
C MET A 278 -13.00 -16.38 6.78
N ILE A 279 -12.64 -17.23 7.77
CA ILE A 279 -13.00 -17.01 9.18
C ILE A 279 -12.42 -15.70 9.72
N ALA A 280 -11.21 -15.36 9.30
CA ALA A 280 -10.54 -14.10 9.70
C ALA A 280 -11.07 -12.86 8.96
N GLY A 281 -12.03 -12.99 8.04
CA GLY A 281 -12.55 -11.89 7.21
C GLY A 281 -11.47 -11.28 6.32
N ARG A 282 -10.62 -12.10 5.70
CA ARG A 282 -9.53 -11.68 4.81
C ARG A 282 -9.81 -12.15 3.39
N SER A 283 -9.65 -11.23 2.44
CA SER A 283 -9.97 -11.50 1.05
C SER A 283 -8.93 -12.37 0.35
N THR A 284 -9.41 -13.30 -0.48
CA THR A 284 -8.57 -14.17 -1.30
C THR A 284 -9.05 -14.14 -2.74
N ILE A 285 -8.11 -13.98 -3.66
CA ILE A 285 -8.35 -14.19 -5.11
C ILE A 285 -7.65 -15.47 -5.49
N ILE A 286 -8.38 -16.36 -6.15
CA ILE A 286 -7.83 -17.58 -6.72
C ILE A 286 -7.95 -17.48 -8.25
N SER A 287 -6.86 -17.67 -8.97
CA SER A 287 -6.93 -17.93 -10.40
C SER A 287 -6.66 -19.40 -10.68
N THR A 288 -7.37 -19.95 -11.65
CA THR A 288 -7.26 -21.36 -12.03
C THR A 288 -7.63 -21.57 -13.49
N ASN A 289 -7.08 -22.63 -14.08
CA ASN A 289 -7.48 -23.10 -15.41
C ASN A 289 -8.58 -24.20 -15.33
N LEU A 290 -8.95 -24.62 -14.12
CA LEU A 290 -9.94 -25.65 -13.85
C LEU A 290 -11.34 -25.05 -13.73
N ALA A 291 -12.37 -25.80 -14.14
CA ALA A 291 -13.74 -25.48 -13.82
C ALA A 291 -14.02 -25.74 -12.33
N PRO A 292 -15.06 -25.11 -11.71
CA PRO A 292 -15.38 -25.32 -10.29
C PRO A 292 -15.56 -26.81 -9.94
N GLU A 293 -16.21 -27.58 -10.80
CA GLU A 293 -16.44 -29.01 -10.61
C GLU A 293 -15.12 -29.81 -10.59
N GLU A 294 -14.18 -29.43 -11.45
CA GLU A 294 -12.84 -30.03 -11.49
C GLU A 294 -12.03 -29.71 -10.24
N LEU A 295 -12.20 -28.49 -9.67
CA LEU A 295 -11.62 -28.15 -8.37
C LEU A 295 -12.14 -29.06 -7.27
N GLY A 296 -13.44 -29.36 -7.27
CA GLY A 296 -14.04 -30.30 -6.31
C GLY A 296 -13.50 -31.72 -6.43
N GLN A 297 -13.32 -32.21 -7.67
CA GLN A 297 -12.71 -33.53 -7.93
C GLN A 297 -11.25 -33.59 -7.47
N ARG A 298 -10.50 -32.50 -7.66
CA ARG A 298 -9.06 -32.44 -7.40
C ARG A 298 -8.73 -32.14 -5.93
N TYR A 299 -9.44 -31.23 -5.30
CA TYR A 299 -9.13 -30.78 -3.92
C TYR A 299 -10.16 -31.23 -2.88
N GLY A 300 -11.24 -31.88 -3.32
CA GLY A 300 -12.28 -32.41 -2.45
C GLY A 300 -13.50 -31.50 -2.29
N ALA A 301 -14.62 -32.12 -1.95
CA ALA A 301 -15.92 -31.45 -1.83
C ALA A 301 -15.94 -30.30 -0.79
N ALA A 302 -15.10 -30.39 0.24
CA ALA A 302 -15.04 -29.35 1.28
C ALA A 302 -14.49 -28.02 0.73
N ILE A 303 -13.50 -28.05 -0.16
CA ILE A 303 -12.98 -26.85 -0.84
C ILE A 303 -14.03 -26.29 -1.80
N LEU A 304 -14.65 -27.14 -2.61
CA LEU A 304 -15.69 -26.72 -3.54
C LEU A 304 -16.82 -25.98 -2.82
N SER A 305 -17.33 -26.56 -1.73
CA SER A 305 -18.39 -25.94 -0.92
C SER A 305 -17.99 -24.57 -0.35
N ARG A 306 -16.70 -24.36 0.03
CA ARG A 306 -16.21 -23.05 0.50
C ARG A 306 -16.16 -22.04 -0.63
N ILE A 307 -15.71 -22.47 -1.82
CA ILE A 307 -15.64 -21.62 -3.01
C ILE A 307 -17.05 -21.23 -3.46
N GLU A 308 -17.95 -22.17 -3.66
CA GLU A 308 -19.33 -21.90 -4.08
C GLU A 308 -20.12 -21.04 -3.10
N GLY A 309 -19.85 -21.21 -1.79
CA GLY A 309 -20.56 -20.47 -0.75
C GLY A 309 -19.99 -19.11 -0.42
N GLY A 310 -18.73 -18.80 -0.82
CA GLY A 310 -18.03 -17.59 -0.37
C GLY A 310 -17.34 -16.76 -1.45
N TYR A 311 -17.15 -17.32 -2.66
CA TYR A 311 -16.43 -16.63 -3.73
C TYR A 311 -17.40 -16.17 -4.83
N GLU A 312 -17.16 -14.98 -5.37
CA GLU A 312 -17.75 -14.60 -6.64
C GLU A 312 -16.94 -15.26 -7.76
N ILE A 313 -17.63 -16.13 -8.55
CA ILE A 313 -16.99 -16.94 -9.59
C ILE A 313 -17.07 -16.17 -10.91
N LEU A 314 -15.91 -15.88 -11.48
CA LEU A 314 -15.75 -15.18 -12.76
C LEU A 314 -15.27 -16.19 -13.81
N PRO A 315 -16.15 -16.64 -14.72
CA PRO A 315 -15.73 -17.52 -15.81
C PRO A 315 -14.99 -16.74 -16.90
N PHE A 316 -13.90 -17.32 -17.39
CA PHE A 316 -13.11 -16.81 -18.51
C PHE A 316 -13.16 -17.83 -19.64
N PHE A 317 -13.61 -17.43 -20.82
CA PHE A 317 -13.66 -18.26 -22.01
C PHE A 317 -13.35 -17.43 -23.26
N GLY A 318 -13.00 -18.12 -24.34
CA GLY A 318 -12.57 -17.52 -25.60
C GLY A 318 -11.19 -18.02 -26.05
N GLU A 319 -10.64 -17.37 -27.06
CA GLU A 319 -9.31 -17.69 -27.58
C GLU A 319 -8.19 -17.05 -26.77
N ASP A 320 -7.00 -17.70 -26.75
CA ASP A 320 -5.79 -17.14 -26.13
C ASP A 320 -5.39 -15.80 -26.79
N ILE A 321 -5.58 -14.69 -26.04
CA ILE A 321 -5.31 -13.34 -26.54
C ILE A 321 -3.83 -13.06 -26.79
N ARG A 322 -2.91 -13.87 -26.24
CA ARG A 322 -1.46 -13.76 -26.51
C ARG A 322 -1.12 -14.02 -27.96
N ARG A 323 -1.96 -14.76 -28.69
CA ARG A 323 -1.82 -15.04 -30.12
C ARG A 323 -2.32 -13.92 -31.04
N LYS A 324 -2.99 -12.91 -30.44
CA LYS A 324 -3.58 -11.74 -31.16
C LYS A 324 -2.76 -10.45 -30.98
N ARG A 325 -1.59 -10.55 -30.31
CA ARG A 325 -0.65 -9.43 -30.12
C ARG A 325 0.31 -9.27 -31.29
#